data_965b86c0759d4aa7ce4723dfd3597b39
#
_entry.id   965b86c0759d4aa7ce4723dfd3597b39
#
_cell.length_a   1.000
_cell.length_b   1.000
_cell.length_c   1.000
_cell.angle_alpha   90.00
_cell.angle_beta   90.00
_cell.angle_gamma   90.00
#
_symmetry.space_group_name_H-M   'P 1'
#
loop_
_entity.id
_entity.type
_entity.pdbx_description
1 polymer ?
#
loop_
_entity_poly.entity_id
_entity_poly.type
_entity_poly.pdbx_seq_one_letter_code
_entity_poly.pdbx_strand_id
1 'polypeptide(L)'
;MRIIAINTLREYWMTHSDTQQPLSEWYVKVSHAHWKSFNDMRKDFNSVDYVGNQRYVFNIKGNNYRLIVAVKFTPELVYIRFVGTHQEYDRIDVSNI
;
A
#
# COMPACT_ATOMS: atom_id res chain seq x y z
N MET A 1 -3.64 9.49 -7.91
CA MET A 1 -4.62 8.58 -7.23
C MET A 1 -5.12 9.24 -5.97
N ARG A 2 -6.39 9.10 -5.66
CA ARG A 2 -6.95 9.55 -4.38
C ARG A 2 -6.80 8.44 -3.35
N ILE A 3 -6.17 8.74 -2.20
CA ILE A 3 -5.91 7.76 -1.16
C ILE A 3 -6.94 7.92 -0.05
N ILE A 4 -7.58 6.81 0.32
CA ILE A 4 -8.62 6.76 1.35
C ILE A 4 -8.11 5.94 2.52
N ALA A 5 -8.45 6.40 3.75
CA ALA A 5 -8.06 5.81 5.03
C ALA A 5 -6.58 6.06 5.37
N ILE A 6 -6.10 7.26 5.06
CA ILE A 6 -4.71 7.66 5.38
C ILE A 6 -4.42 7.56 6.89
N ASN A 7 -5.44 7.69 7.75
CA ASN A 7 -5.23 7.59 9.19
C ASN A 7 -4.69 6.22 9.61
N THR A 8 -4.99 5.16 8.86
CA THR A 8 -4.40 3.84 9.12
C THR A 8 -2.88 3.89 9.08
N LEU A 9 -2.30 4.64 8.13
CA LEU A 9 -0.85 4.81 8.04
C LEU A 9 -0.30 5.62 9.21
N ARG A 10 -0.96 6.72 9.54
CA ARG A 10 -0.54 7.60 10.63
C ARG A 10 -0.57 6.88 11.98
N GLU A 11 -1.62 6.13 12.25
CA GLU A 11 -1.75 5.36 13.48
C GLU A 11 -0.64 4.33 13.59
N TYR A 12 -0.31 3.68 12.47
CA TYR A 12 0.74 2.67 12.47
C TYR A 12 2.11 3.28 12.77
N TRP A 13 2.47 4.40 12.14
CA TRP A 13 3.79 4.97 12.37
C TRP A 13 3.94 5.63 13.74
N MET A 14 2.86 5.92 14.44
CA MET A 14 2.94 6.41 15.82
C MET A 14 3.51 5.35 16.77
N THR A 15 3.30 4.07 16.48
CA THR A 15 3.84 2.95 17.26
C THR A 15 5.00 2.25 16.56
N HIS A 16 5.26 2.57 15.29
CA HIS A 16 6.33 2.01 14.47
C HIS A 16 7.01 3.17 13.76
N SER A 17 7.77 3.97 14.52
CA SER A 17 8.29 5.25 14.02
C SER A 17 9.22 5.13 12.83
N ASP A 18 9.86 3.97 12.67
CA ASP A 18 10.73 3.69 11.52
C ASP A 18 9.94 3.56 10.21
N THR A 19 8.61 3.47 10.25
CA THR A 19 7.77 3.42 9.07
C THR A 19 7.28 4.81 8.62
N GLN A 20 7.46 5.85 9.43
CA GLN A 20 6.92 7.16 9.11
C GLN A 20 7.45 7.69 7.78
N GLN A 21 8.76 7.69 7.59
CA GLN A 21 9.36 8.21 6.37
C GLN A 21 8.98 7.37 5.14
N PRO A 22 9.15 6.03 5.14
CA PRO A 22 8.79 5.26 3.95
C PRO A 22 7.30 5.28 3.63
N LEU A 23 6.41 5.32 4.62
CA LEU A 23 4.97 5.42 4.37
C LEU A 23 4.59 6.82 3.85
N SER A 24 5.23 7.88 4.36
CA SER A 24 5.01 9.24 3.88
C SER A 24 5.48 9.38 2.43
N GLU A 25 6.62 8.82 2.08
CA GLU A 25 7.13 8.82 0.70
C GLU A 25 6.21 8.06 -0.23
N TRP A 26 5.71 6.90 0.21
CA TRP A 26 4.73 6.13 -0.55
C TRP A 26 3.47 6.97 -0.81
N TYR A 27 2.97 7.63 0.23
CA TYR A 27 1.77 8.46 0.13
C TYR A 27 1.94 9.58 -0.90
N VAL A 28 3.05 10.31 -0.83
CA VAL A 28 3.31 11.42 -1.76
C VAL A 28 3.40 10.91 -3.19
N LYS A 29 4.14 9.83 -3.42
CA LYS A 29 4.32 9.26 -4.75
C LYS A 29 2.99 8.78 -5.33
N VAL A 30 2.18 8.08 -4.55
CA VAL A 30 0.88 7.56 -5.01
C VAL A 30 -0.12 8.69 -5.23
N SER A 31 -0.12 9.71 -4.38
CA SER A 31 -1.05 10.82 -4.54
C SER A 31 -0.84 11.60 -5.83
N HIS A 32 0.38 11.60 -6.39
CA HIS A 32 0.70 12.25 -7.66
C HIS A 32 0.59 11.30 -8.85
N ALA A 33 0.36 10.02 -8.63
CA ALA A 33 0.29 9.03 -9.70
C ALA A 33 -1.08 9.06 -10.40
N HIS A 34 -1.09 8.64 -11.67
CA HIS A 34 -2.29 8.49 -12.49
C HIS A 34 -2.28 7.13 -13.18
N TRP A 35 -2.34 6.07 -12.37
CA TRP A 35 -2.27 4.71 -12.89
C TRP A 35 -3.55 4.33 -13.62
N LYS A 36 -3.39 3.75 -14.80
CA LYS A 36 -4.49 3.20 -15.59
C LYS A 36 -4.50 1.68 -15.54
N SER A 37 -3.40 1.08 -15.09
CA SER A 37 -3.21 -0.37 -15.10
C SER A 37 -2.17 -0.78 -14.06
N PHE A 38 -2.08 -2.08 -13.80
CA PHE A 38 -1.02 -2.65 -12.97
C PHE A 38 0.38 -2.34 -13.53
N ASN A 39 0.53 -2.34 -14.85
CA ASN A 39 1.83 -1.99 -15.46
C ASN A 39 2.27 -0.58 -15.10
N ASP A 40 1.36 0.38 -15.07
CA ASP A 40 1.68 1.75 -14.63
C ASP A 40 2.15 1.77 -13.19
N MET A 41 1.48 1.02 -12.32
CA MET A 41 1.85 0.89 -10.92
C MET A 41 3.26 0.30 -10.77
N ARG A 42 3.58 -0.74 -11.54
CA ARG A 42 4.89 -1.39 -11.48
C ARG A 42 6.03 -0.51 -11.97
N LYS A 43 5.77 0.46 -12.82
CA LYS A 43 6.79 1.43 -13.23
C LYS A 43 7.23 2.31 -12.08
N ASP A 44 6.30 2.62 -11.16
CA ASP A 44 6.60 3.44 -9.98
C ASP A 44 7.08 2.60 -8.79
N PHE A 45 6.58 1.36 -8.68
CA PHE A 45 6.92 0.45 -7.58
C PHE A 45 7.18 -0.93 -8.16
N ASN A 46 8.42 -1.23 -8.50
CA ASN A 46 8.77 -2.44 -9.23
C ASN A 46 8.56 -3.74 -8.45
N SER A 47 8.40 -3.67 -7.12
CA SER A 47 8.19 -4.84 -6.28
C SER A 47 6.74 -5.02 -5.84
N VAL A 48 5.80 -4.22 -6.36
CA VAL A 48 4.39 -4.37 -6.00
C VAL A 48 3.84 -5.67 -6.58
N ASP A 49 3.02 -6.38 -5.78
CA ASP A 49 2.39 -7.62 -6.19
C ASP A 49 0.87 -7.50 -6.23
N TYR A 50 0.26 -8.13 -7.22
CA TYR A 50 -1.17 -8.32 -7.25
C TYR A 50 -1.52 -9.63 -6.55
N VAL A 51 -2.43 -9.57 -5.57
CA VAL A 51 -2.80 -10.75 -4.76
C VAL A 51 -4.25 -11.16 -4.93
N GLY A 52 -4.90 -10.68 -5.99
CA GLY A 52 -6.30 -11.01 -6.30
C GLY A 52 -7.29 -10.03 -5.69
N ASN A 53 -8.52 -10.07 -6.16
CA ASN A 53 -9.64 -9.29 -5.66
C ASN A 53 -9.33 -7.80 -5.53
N GLN A 54 -8.63 -7.23 -6.53
CA GLN A 54 -8.23 -5.82 -6.58
C GLN A 54 -7.27 -5.42 -5.45
N ARG A 55 -6.64 -6.37 -4.76
CA ARG A 55 -5.67 -6.10 -3.72
C ARG A 55 -4.25 -6.15 -4.27
N TYR A 56 -3.45 -5.20 -3.79
CA TYR A 56 -2.04 -5.05 -4.19
C TYR A 56 -1.21 -4.87 -2.93
N VAL A 57 -0.02 -5.46 -2.92
CA VAL A 57 0.87 -5.45 -1.77
C VAL A 57 2.14 -4.69 -2.11
N PHE A 58 2.45 -3.70 -1.30
CA PHE A 58 3.69 -2.93 -1.41
C PHE A 58 4.63 -3.32 -0.27
N ASN A 59 5.91 -3.49 -0.60
CA ASN A 59 6.95 -3.65 0.40
C ASN A 59 7.32 -2.27 0.94
N ILE A 60 7.40 -2.16 2.26
CA ILE A 60 7.75 -0.90 2.93
C ILE A 60 9.00 -1.16 3.75
N LYS A 61 9.98 -0.23 3.66
CA LYS A 61 11.28 -0.35 4.32
C LYS A 61 11.92 -1.71 3.98
N GLY A 62 12.23 -1.89 2.68
CA GLY A 62 12.69 -3.18 2.18
C GLY A 62 11.60 -4.24 2.33
N ASN A 63 11.89 -5.32 3.03
CA ASN A 63 10.94 -6.40 3.27
C ASN A 63 10.37 -6.42 4.69
N ASN A 64 10.64 -5.39 5.49
CA ASN A 64 10.26 -5.41 6.90
C ASN A 64 8.77 -5.26 7.12
N TYR A 65 8.09 -4.50 6.26
CA TYR A 65 6.66 -4.21 6.40
C TYR A 65 5.94 -4.44 5.08
N ARG A 66 4.63 -4.68 5.19
CA ARG A 66 3.74 -4.85 4.04
C ARG A 66 2.58 -3.87 4.13
N LEU A 67 2.25 -3.26 3.00
CA LEU A 67 1.09 -2.36 2.89
C LEU A 67 0.15 -2.97 1.85
N ILE A 68 -1.09 -3.25 2.25
CA ILE A 68 -2.11 -3.79 1.36
C ILE A 68 -3.11 -2.70 1.04
N VAL A 69 -3.40 -2.53 -0.24
CA VAL A 69 -4.39 -1.58 -0.71
C VAL A 69 -5.34 -2.25 -1.68
N ALA A 70 -6.57 -1.75 -1.75
CA ALA A 70 -7.47 -2.05 -2.85
C ALA A 70 -7.41 -0.89 -3.82
N VAL A 71 -7.28 -1.19 -5.11
CA VAL A 71 -7.13 -0.15 -6.14
C VAL A 71 -8.26 -0.25 -7.15
N LYS A 72 -8.85 0.89 -7.45
CA LYS A 72 -9.71 1.08 -8.62
C LYS A 72 -9.01 2.06 -9.54
N PHE A 73 -8.76 1.64 -10.77
CA PHE A 73 -8.12 2.51 -11.75
C PHE A 73 -9.09 3.55 -12.34
N THR A 74 -10.37 3.22 -12.31
CA THR A 74 -11.44 4.15 -12.73
C THR A 74 -12.61 4.03 -11.75
N PRO A 75 -12.89 5.08 -10.95
CA PRO A 75 -12.10 6.30 -10.74
C PRO A 75 -10.79 5.98 -10.04
N GLU A 76 -9.85 6.90 -10.06
CA GLU A 76 -8.49 6.70 -9.55
C GLU A 76 -8.48 6.69 -8.01
N LEU A 77 -8.76 5.53 -7.40
CA LEU A 77 -8.90 5.37 -5.94
C LEU A 77 -7.95 4.30 -5.41
N VAL A 78 -7.33 4.60 -4.26
CA VAL A 78 -6.51 3.66 -3.51
C VAL A 78 -7.01 3.62 -2.07
N TYR A 79 -7.53 2.46 -1.66
CA TYR A 79 -8.04 2.26 -0.31
C TYR A 79 -6.98 1.54 0.52
N ILE A 80 -6.53 2.14 1.62
CA ILE A 80 -5.63 1.47 2.56
C ILE A 80 -6.41 0.40 3.27
N ARG A 81 -5.93 -0.85 3.21
CA ARG A 81 -6.61 -1.99 3.83
C ARG A 81 -5.86 -2.54 5.04
N PHE A 82 -4.52 -2.50 4.99
CA PHE A 82 -3.70 -3.09 6.05
C PHE A 82 -2.28 -2.56 5.95
N VAL A 83 -1.65 -2.34 7.09
CA VAL A 83 -0.21 -2.15 7.19
C VAL A 83 0.28 -2.93 8.39
N GLY A 84 1.38 -3.65 8.24
CA GLY A 84 1.91 -4.47 9.31
C GLY A 84 3.30 -5.02 8.97
N THR A 85 3.87 -5.72 9.94
CA THR A 85 5.14 -6.42 9.72
C THR A 85 4.93 -7.59 8.76
N HIS A 86 6.05 -8.12 8.22
CA HIS A 86 6.00 -9.33 7.40
C HIS A 86 5.32 -10.48 8.15
N GLN A 87 5.58 -10.63 9.44
CA GLN A 87 4.97 -11.69 10.24
C GLN A 87 3.47 -11.50 10.41
N GLU A 88 3.02 -10.27 10.62
CA GLU A 88 1.59 -9.95 10.69
C GLU A 88 0.91 -10.22 9.35
N TYR A 89 1.56 -9.85 8.25
CA TYR A 89 1.07 -10.11 6.91
C TYR A 89 0.86 -11.62 6.65
N ASP A 90 1.79 -12.46 7.13
CA ASP A 90 1.72 -13.90 6.91
C ASP A 90 0.53 -14.57 7.62
N ARG A 91 -0.12 -13.87 8.56
CA ARG A 91 -1.24 -14.39 9.36
C ARG A 91 -2.60 -14.00 8.82
N ILE A 92 -2.68 -13.16 7.80
CA ILE A 92 -3.95 -12.64 7.30
C ILE A 92 -4.28 -13.24 5.94
N ASP A 93 -5.58 -13.22 5.59
CA ASP A 93 -6.03 -13.55 4.25
C ASP A 93 -6.08 -12.27 3.42
N VAL A 94 -5.01 -12.04 2.65
CA VAL A 94 -4.80 -10.78 1.93
C VAL A 94 -5.88 -10.47 0.91
N SER A 95 -6.52 -11.49 0.33
CA SER A 95 -7.54 -11.28 -0.70
C SER A 95 -8.89 -10.84 -0.13
N ASN A 96 -9.09 -10.98 1.18
CA ASN A 96 -10.35 -10.66 1.85
C ASN A 96 -10.27 -9.51 2.86
N ILE A 97 -9.12 -8.95 3.01
CA ILE A 97 -8.92 -7.90 4.00
C ILE A 97 -9.39 -6.54 3.51
#